data_732f9ea8212a93d1f91f25240664e914
#
_entry.id   732f9ea8212a93d1f91f25240664e914
#
_cell.length_a   1.000
_cell.length_b   1.000
_cell.length_c   1.000
_cell.angle_alpha   90.00
_cell.angle_beta   90.00
_cell.angle_gamma   90.00
#
_symmetry.space_group_name_H-M   'P 1'
#
loop_
_entity.id
_entity.type
_entity.pdbx_description
1 polymer ?
#
loop_
_entity_poly.entity_id
_entity_poly.type
_entity_poly.pdbx_seq_one_letter_code
_entity_poly.pdbx_strand_id
1 'polypeptide(L)'
;MTYAEAVARLTALSGGEHAGMRPGLERIEALLAALGHPERRYRLVQIGGTNGKGSVAALLAAILKAAGHRVGLYTSPHLVSFRERIRVNAEAIPEDGVVDGVEALGTLVARLDATMFEATTALALDHFAREAVDLAVLEVGLGGRLDATTVGVPAVTVITRLDLDHQEVLGPTLAAIAAEKAAIIRSGVAFAAAQAPEATEVLVRRAAAVRVPLLLAGRDLRVSVARRDLDGQVIACAGPGWALSDVRLGLLGTFQPANALLAVAAARELDVPEAAMREGLERARWPGRFQVLRRADGVLVLDGAHNPAGARALASSLREFFAGCRVTFVLGILRDKDAAGIVAELSPLADRLVLTAASNPRATHPDTLRAAVPASVGHVETAPSPAEALALAAGGRSTPIVCVAGSLSLIGDVLRHLAGGDTPCPIEKGADSMGPLS
;
A
#
# COMPACT_ATOMS: atom_id res chain seq x y z
N MET A 1 -22.69 -0.62 20.32
CA MET A 1 -21.94 0.66 20.22
C MET A 1 -22.06 1.25 18.83
N THR A 2 -21.72 2.52 18.61
CA THR A 2 -21.65 3.12 17.26
C THR A 2 -20.36 2.72 16.56
N TYR A 3 -20.30 2.86 15.22
CA TYR A 3 -19.07 2.64 14.45
C TYR A 3 -17.92 3.54 14.91
N ALA A 4 -18.19 4.82 15.17
CA ALA A 4 -17.20 5.76 15.68
C ALA A 4 -16.60 5.32 17.04
N GLU A 5 -17.45 4.83 17.95
CA GLU A 5 -16.99 4.27 19.23
C GLU A 5 -16.17 3.00 19.04
N ALA A 6 -16.54 2.12 18.09
CA ALA A 6 -15.81 0.91 17.80
C ALA A 6 -14.40 1.23 17.25
N VAL A 7 -14.29 2.16 16.30
CA VAL A 7 -13.01 2.61 15.77
C VAL A 7 -12.16 3.30 16.85
N ALA A 8 -12.77 4.16 17.67
CA ALA A 8 -12.08 4.81 18.78
C ALA A 8 -11.52 3.77 19.79
N ARG A 9 -12.27 2.71 20.07
CA ARG A 9 -11.82 1.60 20.92
C ARG A 9 -10.60 0.87 20.34
N LEU A 10 -10.63 0.55 19.04
CA LEU A 10 -9.50 -0.08 18.38
C LEU A 10 -8.26 0.83 18.40
N THR A 11 -8.42 2.10 18.07
CA THR A 11 -7.31 3.05 18.03
C THR A 11 -6.71 3.38 19.38
N ALA A 12 -7.47 3.19 20.46
CA ALA A 12 -6.99 3.37 21.83
C ALA A 12 -6.18 2.18 22.36
N LEU A 13 -6.18 1.03 21.65
CA LEU A 13 -5.45 -0.16 22.09
C LEU A 13 -3.93 0.06 22.02
N SER A 14 -3.24 -0.30 23.10
CA SER A 14 -1.78 -0.37 23.25
C SER A 14 -0.99 0.67 22.43
N GLY A 15 -1.28 1.96 22.70
CA GLY A 15 -0.61 3.09 22.06
C GLY A 15 -1.09 3.45 20.66
N GLY A 16 -2.20 2.87 20.21
CA GLY A 16 -2.83 3.20 18.93
C GLY A 16 -2.02 2.73 17.72
N GLU A 17 -2.29 3.34 16.58
CA GLU A 17 -1.63 3.03 15.30
C GLU A 17 -0.11 3.33 15.31
N HIS A 18 0.34 4.06 16.30
CA HIS A 18 1.68 4.66 16.38
C HIS A 18 2.58 4.03 17.45
N ALA A 19 2.04 3.15 18.30
CA ALA A 19 2.86 2.36 19.19
C ALA A 19 3.70 1.39 18.37
N GLY A 20 4.98 1.33 18.68
CA GLY A 20 5.90 0.43 18.04
C GLY A 20 5.40 -1.02 18.05
N MET A 21 5.87 -1.80 17.09
CA MET A 21 5.60 -3.24 17.04
C MET A 21 5.89 -3.86 18.43
N ARG A 22 4.92 -4.58 18.98
CA ARG A 22 5.14 -5.44 20.15
C ARG A 22 5.44 -6.85 19.64
N PRO A 23 6.71 -7.30 19.70
CA PRO A 23 7.08 -8.61 19.18
C PRO A 23 6.30 -9.73 19.82
N GLY A 24 5.95 -10.75 19.04
CA GLY A 24 5.25 -11.96 19.49
C GLY A 24 3.96 -12.20 18.70
N LEU A 25 3.65 -13.47 18.45
CA LEU A 25 2.42 -13.91 17.78
C LEU A 25 1.39 -14.45 18.77
N GLU A 26 1.75 -14.60 20.04
CA GLU A 26 0.94 -15.27 21.07
C GLU A 26 -0.42 -14.58 21.27
N ARG A 27 -0.45 -13.23 21.16
CA ARG A 27 -1.68 -12.45 21.33
C ARG A 27 -2.63 -12.63 20.15
N ILE A 28 -2.14 -12.52 18.91
CA ILE A 28 -2.96 -12.75 17.72
C ILE A 28 -3.43 -14.21 17.66
N GLU A 29 -2.57 -15.19 18.00
CA GLU A 29 -2.94 -16.60 18.04
C GLU A 29 -4.04 -16.86 19.09
N ALA A 30 -3.97 -16.24 20.26
CA ALA A 30 -5.00 -16.33 21.29
C ALA A 30 -6.34 -15.69 20.84
N LEU A 31 -6.29 -14.54 20.13
CA LEU A 31 -7.47 -13.92 19.55
C LEU A 31 -8.12 -14.84 18.51
N LEU A 32 -7.34 -15.42 17.60
CA LEU A 32 -7.83 -16.33 16.56
C LEU A 32 -8.36 -17.63 17.15
N ALA A 33 -7.73 -18.18 18.19
CA ALA A 33 -8.25 -19.35 18.90
C ALA A 33 -9.62 -19.08 19.52
N ALA A 34 -9.83 -17.92 20.12
CA ALA A 34 -11.13 -17.52 20.69
C ALA A 34 -12.21 -17.34 19.62
N LEU A 35 -11.84 -16.96 18.39
CA LEU A 35 -12.71 -16.85 17.22
C LEU A 35 -12.89 -18.17 16.46
N GLY A 36 -12.32 -19.29 16.95
CA GLY A 36 -12.42 -20.61 16.31
C GLY A 36 -11.57 -20.78 15.06
N HIS A 37 -10.39 -20.15 15.02
CA HIS A 37 -9.40 -20.23 13.95
C HIS A 37 -9.96 -19.88 12.56
N PRO A 38 -10.51 -18.67 12.36
CA PRO A 38 -11.08 -18.27 11.08
C PRO A 38 -10.07 -18.32 9.92
N GLU A 39 -8.78 -18.10 10.19
CA GLU A 39 -7.68 -18.13 9.23
C GLU A 39 -7.46 -19.48 8.54
N ARG A 40 -8.12 -20.54 9.01
CA ARG A 40 -8.03 -21.89 8.47
C ARG A 40 -9.16 -22.24 7.50
N ARG A 41 -10.12 -21.32 7.30
CA ARG A 41 -11.34 -21.60 6.52
C ARG A 41 -11.22 -21.25 5.04
N TYR A 42 -10.13 -20.62 4.63
CA TYR A 42 -9.87 -20.16 3.24
C TYR A 42 -8.37 -20.20 2.93
N ARG A 43 -8.03 -20.13 1.65
CA ARG A 43 -6.63 -20.07 1.22
C ARG A 43 -6.03 -18.69 1.53
N LEU A 44 -4.76 -18.67 1.94
CA LEU A 44 -4.06 -17.42 2.28
C LEU A 44 -3.00 -17.09 1.22
N VAL A 45 -2.93 -15.80 0.85
CA VAL A 45 -1.81 -15.19 0.14
C VAL A 45 -1.23 -14.10 1.02
N GLN A 46 0.07 -14.15 1.29
CA GLN A 46 0.73 -13.17 2.14
C GLN A 46 1.69 -12.31 1.32
N ILE A 47 1.61 -10.97 1.48
CA ILE A 47 2.40 -10.00 0.70
C ILE A 47 3.21 -9.14 1.66
N GLY A 48 4.54 -9.31 1.63
CA GLY A 48 5.51 -8.50 2.38
C GLY A 48 6.41 -7.69 1.46
N GLY A 49 7.23 -6.83 2.07
CA GLY A 49 8.16 -5.96 1.36
C GLY A 49 8.25 -4.57 1.98
N THR A 50 9.02 -3.67 1.38
CA THR A 50 9.07 -2.27 1.81
C THR A 50 8.07 -1.46 0.99
N ASN A 51 8.25 -1.36 -0.31
CA ASN A 51 7.40 -0.59 -1.22
C ASN A 51 6.65 -1.53 -2.18
N GLY A 52 5.37 -1.22 -2.50
CA GLY A 52 4.57 -1.94 -3.48
C GLY A 52 3.61 -2.99 -2.92
N LYS A 53 3.63 -3.29 -1.62
CA LYS A 53 2.76 -4.31 -0.99
C LYS A 53 1.28 -4.12 -1.33
N GLY A 54 0.71 -2.97 -0.98
CA GLY A 54 -0.71 -2.68 -1.24
C GLY A 54 -1.06 -2.67 -2.73
N SER A 55 -0.13 -2.23 -3.62
CA SER A 55 -0.35 -2.30 -5.07
C SER A 55 -0.44 -3.75 -5.57
N VAL A 56 0.48 -4.63 -5.13
CA VAL A 56 0.42 -6.06 -5.48
C VAL A 56 -0.84 -6.71 -4.91
N ALA A 57 -1.19 -6.38 -3.66
CA ALA A 57 -2.39 -6.90 -3.01
C ALA A 57 -3.67 -6.50 -3.77
N ALA A 58 -3.78 -5.23 -4.16
CA ALA A 58 -4.93 -4.73 -4.92
C ALA A 58 -5.02 -5.33 -6.33
N LEU A 59 -3.88 -5.45 -7.04
CA LEU A 59 -3.80 -6.09 -8.36
C LEU A 59 -4.21 -7.55 -8.29
N LEU A 60 -3.66 -8.30 -7.34
CA LEU A 60 -4.01 -9.71 -7.16
C LEU A 60 -5.48 -9.90 -6.78
N ALA A 61 -5.99 -9.09 -5.84
CA ALA A 61 -7.40 -9.16 -5.46
C ALA A 61 -8.34 -8.85 -6.64
N ALA A 62 -7.99 -7.89 -7.49
CA ALA A 62 -8.75 -7.57 -8.70
C ALA A 62 -8.74 -8.74 -9.71
N ILE A 63 -7.59 -9.39 -9.91
CA ILE A 63 -7.44 -10.58 -10.76
C ILE A 63 -8.30 -11.74 -10.23
N LEU A 64 -8.20 -12.04 -8.93
CA LEU A 64 -8.96 -13.12 -8.30
C LEU A 64 -10.47 -12.88 -8.36
N LYS A 65 -10.91 -11.62 -8.14
CA LYS A 65 -12.32 -11.22 -8.31
C LYS A 65 -12.79 -11.42 -9.74
N ALA A 66 -11.99 -11.02 -10.76
CA ALA A 66 -12.31 -11.24 -12.16
C ALA A 66 -12.41 -12.73 -12.54
N ALA A 67 -11.71 -13.60 -11.81
CA ALA A 67 -11.83 -15.06 -11.94
C ALA A 67 -13.08 -15.65 -11.28
N GLY A 68 -13.91 -14.81 -10.65
CA GLY A 68 -15.15 -15.25 -9.98
C GLY A 68 -14.98 -15.66 -8.52
N HIS A 69 -13.78 -15.51 -7.94
CA HIS A 69 -13.57 -15.81 -6.52
C HIS A 69 -14.18 -14.74 -5.61
N ARG A 70 -14.60 -15.16 -4.44
CA ARG A 70 -14.91 -14.26 -3.33
C ARG A 70 -13.64 -13.99 -2.55
N VAL A 71 -13.12 -12.76 -2.63
CA VAL A 71 -11.77 -12.41 -2.19
C VAL A 71 -11.81 -11.47 -1.00
N GLY A 72 -11.19 -11.88 0.11
CA GLY A 72 -10.84 -11.00 1.22
C GLY A 72 -9.53 -10.25 0.93
N LEU A 73 -9.51 -8.95 1.15
CA LEU A 73 -8.31 -8.11 1.03
C LEU A 73 -8.09 -7.35 2.33
N TYR A 74 -6.94 -7.60 2.98
CA TYR A 74 -6.50 -6.88 4.17
C TYR A 74 -5.28 -6.03 3.84
N THR A 75 -5.38 -4.71 4.05
CA THR A 75 -4.32 -3.74 3.74
C THR A 75 -4.16 -2.69 4.83
N SER A 76 -2.98 -2.07 4.93
CA SER A 76 -2.70 -0.99 5.89
C SER A 76 -1.61 -0.03 5.40
N PRO A 77 -1.65 1.24 5.87
CA PRO A 77 -2.77 1.88 6.54
C PRO A 77 -3.92 2.22 5.59
N HIS A 78 -5.05 2.71 6.11
CA HIS A 78 -6.11 3.30 5.28
C HIS A 78 -5.77 4.74 4.87
N LEU A 79 -6.48 5.28 3.89
CA LEU A 79 -6.37 6.68 3.45
C LEU A 79 -7.39 7.58 4.16
N VAL A 80 -8.67 7.24 4.07
CA VAL A 80 -9.78 8.07 4.57
C VAL A 80 -10.58 7.35 5.64
N SER A 81 -11.02 6.11 5.38
CA SER A 81 -11.88 5.34 6.27
C SER A 81 -11.17 4.10 6.80
N PHE A 82 -11.33 3.81 8.10
CA PHE A 82 -10.83 2.58 8.71
C PHE A 82 -11.29 1.31 7.96
N ARG A 83 -12.49 1.34 7.41
CA ARG A 83 -13.12 0.23 6.67
C ARG A 83 -12.33 -0.18 5.42
N GLU A 84 -11.50 0.72 4.85
CA GLU A 84 -10.64 0.41 3.71
C GLU A 84 -9.65 -0.71 3.97
N ARG A 85 -9.31 -0.96 5.26
CA ARG A 85 -8.37 -2.01 5.66
C ARG A 85 -8.90 -3.41 5.40
N ILE A 86 -10.22 -3.58 5.34
CA ILE A 86 -10.90 -4.88 5.28
C ILE A 86 -11.93 -4.82 4.16
N ARG A 87 -11.68 -5.54 3.08
CA ARG A 87 -12.58 -5.54 1.91
C ARG A 87 -12.90 -6.96 1.48
N VAL A 88 -14.12 -7.16 0.99
CA VAL A 88 -14.52 -8.38 0.30
C VAL A 88 -14.98 -7.97 -1.10
N ASN A 89 -14.35 -8.53 -2.13
CA ASN A 89 -14.62 -8.20 -3.55
C ASN A 89 -14.61 -6.70 -3.86
N ALA A 90 -13.64 -5.97 -3.29
CA ALA A 90 -13.45 -4.53 -3.36
C ALA A 90 -14.43 -3.67 -2.54
N GLU A 91 -15.45 -4.25 -1.93
CA GLU A 91 -16.35 -3.57 -1.01
C GLU A 91 -15.76 -3.53 0.40
N ALA A 92 -15.74 -2.35 1.00
CA ALA A 92 -15.25 -2.19 2.36
C ALA A 92 -16.22 -2.85 3.36
N ILE A 93 -15.67 -3.42 4.43
CA ILE A 93 -16.46 -3.97 5.54
C ILE A 93 -17.54 -2.96 5.95
N PRO A 94 -18.82 -3.38 6.14
CA PRO A 94 -19.86 -2.49 6.60
C PRO A 94 -19.58 -2.00 8.03
N GLU A 95 -20.19 -0.89 8.44
CA GLU A 95 -19.94 -0.29 9.75
C GLU A 95 -20.38 -1.22 10.89
N ASP A 96 -21.52 -1.88 10.73
CA ASP A 96 -22.00 -2.90 11.65
C ASP A 96 -21.04 -4.10 11.74
N GLY A 97 -20.43 -4.51 10.63
CA GLY A 97 -19.40 -5.55 10.63
C GLY A 97 -18.18 -5.19 11.47
N VAL A 98 -17.78 -3.90 11.50
CA VAL A 98 -16.71 -3.43 12.40
C VAL A 98 -17.18 -3.46 13.86
N VAL A 99 -18.40 -3.02 14.12
CA VAL A 99 -19.02 -3.03 15.47
C VAL A 99 -19.09 -4.46 16.00
N ASP A 100 -19.66 -5.37 15.23
CA ASP A 100 -19.81 -6.79 15.59
C ASP A 100 -18.45 -7.45 15.86
N GLY A 101 -17.44 -7.16 15.04
CA GLY A 101 -16.10 -7.67 15.24
C GLY A 101 -15.44 -7.17 16.52
N VAL A 102 -15.60 -5.89 16.84
CA VAL A 102 -15.09 -5.30 18.09
C VAL A 102 -15.83 -5.89 19.30
N GLU A 103 -17.13 -6.11 19.21
CA GLU A 103 -17.92 -6.73 20.27
C GLU A 103 -17.55 -8.21 20.46
N ALA A 104 -17.32 -8.96 19.38
CA ALA A 104 -16.88 -10.35 19.43
C ALA A 104 -15.50 -10.52 20.09
N LEU A 105 -14.57 -9.61 19.82
CA LEU A 105 -13.28 -9.57 20.50
C LEU A 105 -13.42 -9.19 21.99
N GLY A 106 -14.41 -8.35 22.32
CA GLY A 106 -14.84 -8.01 23.65
C GLY A 106 -13.73 -7.59 24.60
N THR A 107 -13.72 -8.16 25.81
CA THR A 107 -12.70 -7.89 26.82
C THR A 107 -11.39 -8.66 26.58
N LEU A 108 -11.35 -9.61 25.66
CA LEU A 108 -10.18 -10.43 25.40
C LEU A 108 -9.00 -9.59 24.90
N VAL A 109 -9.28 -8.59 24.05
CA VAL A 109 -8.29 -7.65 23.55
C VAL A 109 -7.58 -6.92 24.69
N ALA A 110 -8.34 -6.40 25.66
CA ALA A 110 -7.77 -5.71 26.82
C ALA A 110 -7.03 -6.68 27.75
N ARG A 111 -7.53 -7.89 27.97
CA ARG A 111 -6.93 -8.91 28.82
C ARG A 111 -5.59 -9.40 28.27
N LEU A 112 -5.46 -9.51 26.95
CA LEU A 112 -4.23 -9.89 26.26
C LEU A 112 -3.27 -8.70 26.05
N ASP A 113 -3.73 -7.49 26.34
CA ASP A 113 -3.04 -6.24 26.01
C ASP A 113 -2.66 -6.22 24.50
N ALA A 114 -3.62 -6.63 23.67
CA ALA A 114 -3.43 -6.72 22.22
C ALA A 114 -3.31 -5.32 21.59
N THR A 115 -2.49 -5.23 20.56
CA THR A 115 -2.32 -3.99 19.80
C THR A 115 -3.51 -3.73 18.88
N MET A 116 -3.67 -2.48 18.44
CA MET A 116 -4.66 -2.14 17.41
C MET A 116 -4.51 -3.03 16.16
N PHE A 117 -3.27 -3.27 15.72
CA PHE A 117 -3.02 -4.04 14.52
C PHE A 117 -3.40 -5.52 14.68
N GLU A 118 -3.10 -6.13 15.83
CA GLU A 118 -3.51 -7.51 16.15
C GLU A 118 -5.04 -7.65 16.22
N ALA A 119 -5.71 -6.73 16.92
CA ALA A 119 -7.17 -6.71 16.99
C ALA A 119 -7.82 -6.53 15.62
N THR A 120 -7.31 -5.59 14.81
CA THR A 120 -7.82 -5.34 13.45
C THR A 120 -7.57 -6.54 12.53
N THR A 121 -6.42 -7.20 12.66
CA THR A 121 -6.12 -8.43 11.89
C THR A 121 -7.07 -9.56 12.27
N ALA A 122 -7.30 -9.80 13.56
CA ALA A 122 -8.25 -10.82 14.03
C ALA A 122 -9.67 -10.54 13.51
N LEU A 123 -10.13 -9.29 13.60
CA LEU A 123 -11.42 -8.85 13.07
C LEU A 123 -11.52 -9.10 11.55
N ALA A 124 -10.46 -8.76 10.79
CA ALA A 124 -10.44 -8.98 9.35
C ALA A 124 -10.56 -10.48 8.98
N LEU A 125 -9.79 -11.31 9.65
CA LEU A 125 -9.79 -12.76 9.39
C LEU A 125 -11.14 -13.41 9.76
N ASP A 126 -11.78 -12.97 10.85
CA ASP A 126 -13.11 -13.43 11.25
C ASP A 126 -14.19 -12.95 10.25
N HIS A 127 -14.11 -11.69 9.83
CA HIS A 127 -15.01 -11.15 8.79
C HIS A 127 -14.90 -11.96 7.49
N PHE A 128 -13.70 -12.26 7.02
CA PHE A 128 -13.49 -13.08 5.83
C PHE A 128 -14.10 -14.48 5.96
N ALA A 129 -14.00 -15.08 7.14
CA ALA A 129 -14.60 -16.39 7.38
C ALA A 129 -16.14 -16.34 7.41
N ARG A 130 -16.73 -15.30 7.99
CA ARG A 130 -18.19 -15.06 7.97
C ARG A 130 -18.71 -14.80 6.57
N GLU A 131 -17.94 -14.06 5.77
CA GLU A 131 -18.25 -13.76 4.37
C GLU A 131 -17.94 -14.94 3.42
N ALA A 132 -17.49 -16.09 3.95
CA ALA A 132 -17.16 -17.29 3.18
C ALA A 132 -16.26 -16.99 1.96
N VAL A 133 -15.18 -16.25 2.17
CA VAL A 133 -14.22 -15.96 1.09
C VAL A 133 -13.48 -17.23 0.67
N ASP A 134 -13.16 -17.34 -0.61
CA ASP A 134 -12.36 -18.44 -1.16
C ASP A 134 -10.87 -18.27 -0.85
N LEU A 135 -10.43 -17.01 -0.94
CA LEU A 135 -9.04 -16.60 -0.70
C LEU A 135 -8.99 -15.28 0.08
N ALA A 136 -7.98 -15.15 0.94
CA ALA A 136 -7.64 -13.88 1.57
C ALA A 136 -6.23 -13.45 1.16
N VAL A 137 -6.11 -12.20 0.68
CA VAL A 137 -4.85 -11.53 0.36
C VAL A 137 -4.50 -10.61 1.52
N LEU A 138 -3.40 -10.91 2.22
CA LEU A 138 -2.98 -10.22 3.44
C LEU A 138 -1.71 -9.41 3.19
N GLU A 139 -1.81 -8.09 3.30
CA GLU A 139 -0.65 -7.20 3.33
C GLU A 139 -0.03 -7.20 4.73
N VAL A 140 1.27 -7.49 4.81
CA VAL A 140 2.08 -7.36 6.04
C VAL A 140 2.15 -5.90 6.46
N GLY A 141 1.86 -5.62 7.73
CA GLY A 141 1.94 -4.26 8.27
C GLY A 141 3.38 -3.79 8.43
N LEU A 142 4.18 -4.50 9.23
CA LEU A 142 5.56 -4.16 9.51
C LEU A 142 6.44 -5.41 9.70
N GLY A 143 7.63 -5.38 9.08
CA GLY A 143 8.56 -6.52 9.18
C GLY A 143 8.07 -7.74 8.41
N GLY A 144 7.70 -8.78 9.12
CA GLY A 144 7.16 -10.03 8.60
C GLY A 144 7.17 -11.13 9.66
N ARG A 145 8.31 -11.42 10.28
CA ARG A 145 8.50 -12.55 11.20
C ARG A 145 7.50 -12.56 12.36
N LEU A 146 7.20 -11.43 12.93
CA LEU A 146 6.32 -11.23 14.09
C LEU A 146 5.12 -10.33 13.77
N ASP A 147 4.79 -10.18 12.49
CA ASP A 147 3.62 -9.42 12.06
C ASP A 147 2.34 -10.25 12.28
N ALA A 148 1.28 -9.62 12.77
CA ALA A 148 0.03 -10.29 13.08
C ALA A 148 -0.63 -11.00 11.87
N THR A 149 -0.28 -10.60 10.64
CA THR A 149 -0.73 -11.31 9.42
C THR A 149 0.04 -12.62 9.17
N THR A 150 1.12 -12.89 9.94
CA THR A 150 1.97 -14.09 9.78
C THR A 150 1.38 -15.28 10.56
N VAL A 151 0.09 -15.48 10.36
CA VAL A 151 -0.71 -16.58 10.89
C VAL A 151 -1.18 -17.50 9.76
N GLY A 152 -1.66 -18.68 10.12
CA GLY A 152 -2.11 -19.68 9.12
C GLY A 152 -0.97 -20.17 8.20
N VAL A 153 -1.33 -20.80 7.10
CA VAL A 153 -0.40 -21.41 6.13
C VAL A 153 -0.62 -20.75 4.75
N PRO A 154 0.27 -19.87 4.28
CA PRO A 154 0.08 -19.25 2.98
C PRO A 154 0.29 -20.24 1.84
N ALA A 155 -0.63 -20.25 0.86
CA ALA A 155 -0.48 -20.96 -0.40
C ALA A 155 0.55 -20.26 -1.30
N VAL A 156 0.57 -18.93 -1.25
CA VAL A 156 1.49 -18.07 -2.01
C VAL A 156 2.04 -16.98 -1.10
N THR A 157 3.34 -16.73 -1.22
CA THR A 157 4.02 -15.60 -0.57
C THR A 157 4.61 -14.68 -1.62
N VAL A 158 4.42 -13.37 -1.47
CA VAL A 158 5.04 -12.37 -2.35
C VAL A 158 5.90 -11.42 -1.54
N ILE A 159 7.15 -11.24 -1.97
CA ILE A 159 8.08 -10.23 -1.43
C ILE A 159 8.25 -9.13 -2.49
N THR A 160 7.69 -7.97 -2.23
CA THR A 160 7.85 -6.80 -3.10
C THR A 160 9.23 -6.17 -2.91
N ARG A 161 9.50 -5.02 -3.53
CA ARG A 161 10.79 -4.33 -3.42
C ARG A 161 11.18 -4.08 -1.96
N LEU A 162 12.42 -4.44 -1.61
CA LEU A 162 13.04 -4.20 -0.32
C LEU A 162 13.97 -2.98 -0.42
N ASP A 163 13.81 -2.05 0.52
CA ASP A 163 14.62 -0.86 0.66
C ASP A 163 14.79 -0.53 2.15
N LEU A 164 15.64 0.44 2.48
CA LEU A 164 15.81 0.92 3.85
C LEU A 164 14.54 1.69 4.29
N ASP A 165 13.88 1.18 5.30
CA ASP A 165 12.76 1.80 6.00
C ASP A 165 12.59 1.16 7.37
N HIS A 166 12.05 1.87 8.35
CA HIS A 166 11.84 1.38 9.71
C HIS A 166 13.10 0.78 10.37
N GLN A 167 14.26 1.41 10.13
CA GLN A 167 15.57 0.90 10.56
C GLN A 167 15.69 0.75 12.08
N GLU A 168 14.99 1.57 12.85
CA GLU A 168 14.95 1.50 14.32
C GLU A 168 14.35 0.17 14.81
N VAL A 169 13.43 -0.42 14.06
CA VAL A 169 12.72 -1.66 14.41
C VAL A 169 13.28 -2.87 13.70
N LEU A 170 13.60 -2.75 12.40
CA LEU A 170 13.98 -3.87 11.55
C LEU A 170 15.49 -4.04 11.39
N GLY A 171 16.26 -3.10 11.94
CA GLY A 171 17.72 -3.08 11.84
C GLY A 171 18.25 -2.12 10.75
N PRO A 172 19.53 -1.74 10.86
CA PRO A 172 20.12 -0.64 10.08
C PRO A 172 20.56 -1.05 8.68
N THR A 173 20.50 -2.32 8.31
CA THR A 173 21.00 -2.82 7.01
C THR A 173 19.89 -3.45 6.20
N LEU A 174 20.03 -3.41 4.86
CA LEU A 174 19.09 -4.05 3.96
C LEU A 174 19.00 -5.57 4.19
N ALA A 175 20.13 -6.20 4.55
CA ALA A 175 20.16 -7.63 4.89
C ALA A 175 19.33 -7.94 6.15
N ALA A 176 19.38 -7.10 7.19
CA ALA A 176 18.58 -7.26 8.40
C ALA A 176 17.08 -7.10 8.09
N ILE A 177 16.72 -6.05 7.35
CA ILE A 177 15.34 -5.81 6.89
C ILE A 177 14.85 -6.98 6.04
N ALA A 178 15.70 -7.50 5.14
CA ALA A 178 15.38 -8.65 4.30
C ALA A 178 15.13 -9.91 5.14
N ALA A 179 15.91 -10.14 6.21
CA ALA A 179 15.74 -11.29 7.09
C ALA A 179 14.38 -11.28 7.82
N GLU A 180 13.98 -10.12 8.37
CA GLU A 180 12.67 -9.96 9.00
C GLU A 180 11.52 -10.20 8.02
N LYS A 181 11.64 -9.68 6.79
CA LYS A 181 10.60 -9.81 5.76
C LYS A 181 10.58 -11.20 5.12
N ALA A 182 11.74 -11.82 4.91
CA ALA A 182 11.85 -13.17 4.35
C ALA A 182 11.17 -14.23 5.24
N ALA A 183 11.01 -13.98 6.52
CA ALA A 183 10.42 -14.91 7.47
C ALA A 183 8.97 -15.30 7.13
N ILE A 184 8.25 -14.51 6.31
CA ILE A 184 6.92 -14.88 5.81
C ILE A 184 6.96 -16.00 4.75
N ILE A 185 8.12 -16.30 4.17
CA ILE A 185 8.30 -17.47 3.31
C ILE A 185 8.30 -18.70 4.21
N ARG A 186 7.17 -19.45 4.25
CA ARG A 186 6.95 -20.55 5.18
C ARG A 186 6.42 -21.82 4.48
N SER A 187 5.63 -21.66 3.42
CA SER A 187 4.96 -22.75 2.71
C SER A 187 4.55 -22.29 1.30
N GLY A 188 3.99 -23.20 0.50
CA GLY A 188 3.51 -22.91 -0.86
C GLY A 188 4.64 -22.53 -1.80
N VAL A 189 4.42 -21.50 -2.62
CA VAL A 189 5.40 -20.93 -3.55
C VAL A 189 5.65 -19.47 -3.21
N ALA A 190 6.89 -19.02 -3.32
CA ALA A 190 7.29 -17.64 -3.08
C ALA A 190 7.70 -16.93 -4.37
N PHE A 191 7.27 -15.69 -4.52
CA PHE A 191 7.66 -14.79 -5.61
C PHE A 191 8.31 -13.54 -5.01
N ALA A 192 9.41 -13.06 -5.60
CA ALA A 192 10.03 -11.83 -5.14
C ALA A 192 10.36 -10.88 -6.30
N ALA A 193 10.22 -9.58 -6.03
CA ALA A 193 10.71 -8.53 -6.91
C ALA A 193 12.23 -8.65 -7.10
N ALA A 194 12.77 -8.02 -8.12
CA ALA A 194 14.22 -7.84 -8.26
C ALA A 194 14.75 -7.04 -7.07
N GLN A 195 15.76 -7.58 -6.39
CA GLN A 195 16.35 -7.03 -5.17
C GLN A 195 17.84 -6.71 -5.37
N ALA A 196 18.39 -5.94 -4.44
CA ALA A 196 19.83 -5.83 -4.30
C ALA A 196 20.46 -7.21 -3.97
N PRO A 197 21.71 -7.48 -4.35
CA PRO A 197 22.35 -8.79 -4.16
C PRO A 197 22.27 -9.32 -2.72
N GLU A 198 22.56 -8.47 -1.73
CA GLU A 198 22.52 -8.82 -0.31
C GLU A 198 21.11 -9.26 0.18
N ALA A 199 20.06 -8.57 -0.29
CA ALA A 199 18.69 -8.95 0.02
C ALA A 199 18.28 -10.24 -0.70
N THR A 200 18.70 -10.39 -1.98
CA THR A 200 18.45 -11.61 -2.77
C THR A 200 19.03 -12.84 -2.08
N GLU A 201 20.27 -12.75 -1.58
CA GLU A 201 20.92 -13.85 -0.87
C GLU A 201 20.14 -14.28 0.38
N VAL A 202 19.64 -13.31 1.16
CA VAL A 202 18.80 -13.60 2.33
C VAL A 202 17.52 -14.34 1.96
N LEU A 203 16.82 -13.87 0.90
CA LEU A 203 15.59 -14.53 0.44
C LEU A 203 15.86 -15.96 -0.04
N VAL A 204 16.92 -16.16 -0.82
CA VAL A 204 17.29 -17.49 -1.34
C VAL A 204 17.65 -18.44 -0.20
N ARG A 205 18.46 -18.01 0.77
CA ARG A 205 18.81 -18.81 1.96
C ARG A 205 17.56 -19.19 2.76
N ARG A 206 16.66 -18.24 2.97
CA ARG A 206 15.39 -18.52 3.69
C ARG A 206 14.54 -19.54 2.96
N ALA A 207 14.31 -19.37 1.68
CA ALA A 207 13.50 -20.26 0.86
C ALA A 207 14.08 -21.68 0.86
N ALA A 208 15.40 -21.81 0.71
CA ALA A 208 16.09 -23.10 0.77
C ALA A 208 15.96 -23.77 2.16
N ALA A 209 16.11 -23.01 3.24
CA ALA A 209 16.00 -23.50 4.62
C ALA A 209 14.61 -24.11 4.92
N VAL A 210 13.54 -23.53 4.35
CA VAL A 210 12.16 -23.99 4.55
C VAL A 210 11.64 -24.84 3.37
N ARG A 211 12.48 -25.12 2.36
CA ARG A 211 12.16 -25.90 1.15
C ARG A 211 10.97 -25.35 0.36
N VAL A 212 10.85 -24.03 0.29
CA VAL A 212 9.82 -23.36 -0.49
C VAL A 212 10.43 -22.91 -1.83
N PRO A 213 9.81 -23.24 -2.97
CA PRO A 213 10.22 -22.73 -4.28
C PRO A 213 10.18 -21.19 -4.29
N LEU A 214 11.25 -20.55 -4.78
CA LEU A 214 11.37 -19.09 -4.88
C LEU A 214 11.68 -18.68 -6.31
N LEU A 215 10.78 -17.92 -6.92
CA LEU A 215 10.96 -17.32 -8.24
C LEU A 215 11.24 -15.81 -8.08
N LEU A 216 12.30 -15.34 -8.75
CA LEU A 216 12.80 -13.97 -8.65
C LEU A 216 12.55 -13.20 -9.96
N ALA A 217 11.99 -12.01 -9.83
CA ALA A 217 11.95 -11.09 -10.97
C ALA A 217 13.37 -10.70 -11.39
N GLY A 218 13.60 -10.64 -12.72
CA GLY A 218 14.91 -10.42 -13.31
C GLY A 218 15.72 -11.70 -13.56
N ARG A 219 15.42 -12.79 -12.84
CA ARG A 219 16.03 -14.11 -13.06
C ARG A 219 15.03 -15.07 -13.74
N ASP A 220 13.92 -15.33 -13.07
CA ASP A 220 12.91 -16.32 -13.46
C ASP A 220 11.67 -15.67 -14.10
N LEU A 221 11.34 -14.46 -13.64
CA LEU A 221 10.19 -13.69 -14.08
C LEU A 221 10.64 -12.41 -14.79
N ARG A 222 9.95 -12.01 -15.86
CA ARG A 222 10.26 -10.83 -16.65
C ARG A 222 9.01 -10.02 -16.95
N VAL A 223 9.17 -8.71 -16.98
CA VAL A 223 8.16 -7.76 -17.45
C VAL A 223 8.80 -6.78 -18.42
N SER A 224 8.12 -6.49 -19.51
CA SER A 224 8.45 -5.41 -20.42
C SER A 224 7.25 -4.48 -20.60
N VAL A 225 7.52 -3.24 -20.97
CA VAL A 225 6.50 -2.22 -21.21
C VAL A 225 6.59 -1.81 -22.68
N ALA A 226 5.50 -2.01 -23.40
CA ALA A 226 5.39 -1.65 -24.81
C ALA A 226 4.90 -0.21 -24.98
N ARG A 227 4.02 0.28 -24.12
CA ARG A 227 3.46 1.64 -24.17
C ARG A 227 3.11 2.13 -22.76
N ARG A 228 3.25 3.45 -22.57
CA ARG A 228 2.77 4.19 -21.40
C ARG A 228 2.12 5.49 -21.86
N ASP A 229 0.97 5.77 -21.27
CA ASP A 229 0.29 7.07 -21.35
C ASP A 229 -0.59 7.27 -20.11
N LEU A 230 -1.29 8.40 -20.03
CA LEU A 230 -2.17 8.70 -18.89
C LEU A 230 -3.47 7.89 -18.87
N ASP A 231 -3.72 7.07 -19.88
CA ASP A 231 -4.88 6.17 -19.95
C ASP A 231 -4.54 4.73 -19.57
N GLY A 232 -3.24 4.45 -19.33
CA GLY A 232 -2.76 3.15 -18.88
C GLY A 232 -1.39 2.78 -19.42
N GLN A 233 -1.01 1.54 -19.15
CA GLN A 233 0.26 0.97 -19.62
C GLN A 233 -0.05 -0.34 -20.34
N VAL A 234 0.71 -0.67 -21.39
CA VAL A 234 0.66 -1.97 -22.06
C VAL A 234 1.94 -2.73 -21.71
N ILE A 235 1.78 -3.88 -21.08
CA ILE A 235 2.89 -4.68 -20.57
C ILE A 235 2.87 -6.10 -21.14
N ALA A 236 4.02 -6.77 -21.08
CA ALA A 236 4.12 -8.20 -21.25
C ALA A 236 4.83 -8.81 -20.03
N CYS A 237 4.29 -9.90 -19.50
CA CYS A 237 4.83 -10.64 -18.38
C CYS A 237 5.21 -12.05 -18.84
N ALA A 238 6.30 -12.60 -18.30
CA ALA A 238 6.70 -13.98 -18.58
C ALA A 238 7.35 -14.63 -17.37
N GLY A 239 7.19 -15.94 -17.29
CA GLY A 239 7.80 -16.80 -16.28
C GLY A 239 8.04 -18.21 -16.85
N PRO A 240 8.51 -19.17 -16.02
CA PRO A 240 8.76 -20.52 -16.47
C PRO A 240 7.50 -21.19 -17.06
N GLY A 241 7.54 -21.46 -18.36
CA GLY A 241 6.45 -22.14 -19.08
C GLY A 241 5.22 -21.27 -19.41
N TRP A 242 5.25 -19.95 -19.20
CA TRP A 242 4.16 -19.04 -19.56
C TRP A 242 4.62 -17.67 -20.01
N ALA A 243 3.82 -17.06 -20.87
CA ALA A 243 3.95 -15.67 -21.28
C ALA A 243 2.56 -15.05 -21.47
N LEU A 244 2.44 -13.78 -21.12
CA LEU A 244 1.22 -12.99 -21.23
C LEU A 244 1.59 -11.65 -21.87
N SER A 245 1.26 -11.44 -23.14
CA SER A 245 1.57 -10.23 -23.93
C SER A 245 0.36 -9.31 -24.07
N ASP A 246 0.59 -8.05 -24.42
CA ASP A 246 -0.44 -7.04 -24.70
C ASP A 246 -1.47 -6.87 -23.58
N VAL A 247 -0.97 -6.82 -22.35
CA VAL A 247 -1.80 -6.66 -21.15
C VAL A 247 -1.97 -5.19 -20.83
N ARG A 248 -3.20 -4.72 -20.74
CA ARG A 248 -3.49 -3.38 -20.21
C ARG A 248 -3.40 -3.39 -18.70
N LEU A 249 -2.60 -2.47 -18.17
CA LEU A 249 -2.45 -2.20 -16.75
C LEU A 249 -3.07 -0.84 -16.43
N GLY A 250 -4.15 -0.82 -15.64
CA GLY A 250 -4.87 0.40 -15.29
C GLY A 250 -4.17 1.26 -14.24
N LEU A 251 -3.19 0.72 -13.52
CA LEU A 251 -2.38 1.48 -12.56
C LEU A 251 -1.23 2.17 -13.28
N LEU A 252 -1.07 3.47 -12.99
CA LEU A 252 0.01 4.31 -13.54
C LEU A 252 1.22 4.31 -12.59
N GLY A 253 2.39 4.71 -13.14
CA GLY A 253 3.68 4.77 -12.45
C GLY A 253 4.65 3.71 -12.98
N THR A 254 5.92 4.08 -13.06
CA THR A 254 7.00 3.23 -13.63
C THR A 254 7.26 1.95 -12.83
N PHE A 255 6.82 1.92 -11.57
CA PHE A 255 6.96 0.79 -10.65
C PHE A 255 5.82 -0.24 -10.74
N GLN A 256 4.68 0.14 -11.32
CA GLN A 256 3.50 -0.74 -11.36
C GLN A 256 3.64 -1.96 -12.27
N PRO A 257 4.38 -1.92 -13.41
CA PRO A 257 4.65 -3.13 -14.19
C PRO A 257 5.36 -4.23 -13.38
N ALA A 258 6.31 -3.87 -12.52
CA ALA A 258 6.98 -4.84 -11.64
C ALA A 258 6.03 -5.41 -10.57
N ASN A 259 5.15 -4.58 -10.02
CA ASN A 259 4.10 -5.04 -9.09
C ASN A 259 3.09 -5.97 -9.81
N ALA A 260 2.69 -5.63 -11.04
CA ALA A 260 1.80 -6.44 -11.85
C ALA A 260 2.41 -7.81 -12.19
N LEU A 261 3.70 -7.87 -12.49
CA LEU A 261 4.41 -9.14 -12.72
C LEU A 261 4.25 -10.08 -11.52
N LEU A 262 4.43 -9.59 -10.30
CA LEU A 262 4.29 -10.39 -9.08
C LEU A 262 2.84 -10.85 -8.87
N ALA A 263 1.87 -9.97 -9.12
CA ALA A 263 0.45 -10.33 -9.02
C ALA A 263 0.05 -11.38 -10.06
N VAL A 264 0.56 -11.27 -11.31
CA VAL A 264 0.34 -12.28 -12.37
C VAL A 264 0.99 -13.61 -11.99
N ALA A 265 2.22 -13.60 -11.50
CA ALA A 265 2.92 -14.83 -11.09
C ALA A 265 2.16 -15.54 -9.95
N ALA A 266 1.70 -14.78 -8.96
CA ALA A 266 0.87 -15.30 -7.87
C ALA A 266 -0.49 -15.85 -8.39
N ALA A 267 -1.14 -15.15 -9.31
CA ALA A 267 -2.40 -15.60 -9.91
C ALA A 267 -2.23 -16.89 -10.74
N ARG A 268 -1.12 -17.02 -11.47
CA ARG A 268 -0.79 -18.26 -12.21
C ARG A 268 -0.64 -19.47 -11.28
N GLU A 269 0.03 -19.30 -10.15
CA GLU A 269 0.17 -20.33 -9.13
C GLU A 269 -1.17 -20.71 -8.48
N LEU A 270 -2.14 -19.83 -8.54
CA LEU A 270 -3.51 -20.05 -8.05
C LEU A 270 -4.46 -20.57 -9.14
N ASP A 271 -3.93 -20.97 -10.30
CA ASP A 271 -4.65 -21.50 -11.46
C ASP A 271 -5.68 -20.53 -12.06
N VAL A 272 -5.44 -19.21 -11.94
CA VAL A 272 -6.34 -18.19 -12.49
C VAL A 272 -6.26 -18.17 -14.02
N PRO A 273 -7.40 -18.15 -14.74
CA PRO A 273 -7.41 -18.04 -16.19
C PRO A 273 -6.81 -16.72 -16.71
N GLU A 274 -6.15 -16.76 -17.87
CA GLU A 274 -5.52 -15.60 -18.49
C GLU A 274 -6.51 -14.43 -18.71
N ALA A 275 -7.74 -14.71 -19.14
CA ALA A 275 -8.76 -13.70 -19.35
C ALA A 275 -9.05 -12.89 -18.06
N ALA A 276 -9.13 -13.56 -16.92
CA ALA A 276 -9.33 -12.92 -15.63
C ALA A 276 -8.11 -12.08 -15.19
N MET A 277 -6.88 -12.53 -15.50
CA MET A 277 -5.67 -11.74 -15.25
C MET A 277 -5.69 -10.43 -16.03
N ARG A 278 -6.06 -10.48 -17.33
CA ARG A 278 -6.17 -9.29 -18.18
C ARG A 278 -7.22 -8.32 -17.66
N GLU A 279 -8.41 -8.81 -17.39
CA GLU A 279 -9.51 -8.01 -16.86
C GLU A 279 -9.18 -7.38 -15.51
N GLY A 280 -8.64 -8.16 -14.59
CA GLY A 280 -8.27 -7.69 -13.26
C GLY A 280 -7.19 -6.61 -13.28
N LEU A 281 -6.14 -6.77 -14.12
CA LEU A 281 -5.08 -5.77 -14.27
C LEU A 281 -5.59 -4.46 -14.90
N GLU A 282 -6.46 -4.52 -15.88
CA GLU A 282 -7.04 -3.33 -16.52
C GLU A 282 -7.96 -2.58 -15.55
N ARG A 283 -8.78 -3.31 -14.80
CA ARG A 283 -9.76 -2.72 -13.87
C ARG A 283 -9.22 -2.38 -12.49
N ALA A 284 -8.02 -2.84 -12.14
CA ALA A 284 -7.44 -2.56 -10.84
C ALA A 284 -7.34 -1.05 -10.56
N ARG A 285 -7.72 -0.64 -9.37
CA ARG A 285 -7.61 0.74 -8.87
C ARG A 285 -6.97 0.71 -7.49
N TRP A 286 -6.01 1.59 -7.26
CA TRP A 286 -5.35 1.72 -5.97
C TRP A 286 -5.04 3.19 -5.66
N PRO A 287 -5.92 3.89 -4.98
CA PRO A 287 -5.77 5.32 -4.70
C PRO A 287 -4.48 5.66 -3.97
N GLY A 288 -3.96 6.86 -4.24
CA GLY A 288 -2.73 7.35 -3.60
C GLY A 288 -1.44 6.63 -4.03
N ARG A 289 -1.45 5.95 -5.18
CA ARG A 289 -0.27 5.35 -5.79
C ARG A 289 -0.15 5.80 -7.24
N PHE A 290 0.54 6.91 -7.46
CA PHE A 290 0.62 7.64 -8.71
C PHE A 290 -0.77 7.83 -9.34
N GLN A 291 -1.72 8.20 -8.48
CA GLN A 291 -3.09 8.46 -8.91
C GLN A 291 -3.14 9.81 -9.63
N VAL A 292 -3.56 9.79 -10.88
CA VAL A 292 -3.65 10.97 -11.75
C VAL A 292 -5.10 11.42 -11.84
N LEU A 293 -5.38 12.63 -11.38
CA LEU A 293 -6.68 13.28 -11.48
C LEU A 293 -6.58 14.43 -12.49
N ARG A 294 -7.30 14.32 -13.61
CA ARG A 294 -7.39 15.37 -14.64
C ARG A 294 -8.29 16.48 -14.14
N ARG A 295 -7.87 17.72 -14.27
CA ARG A 295 -8.60 18.94 -13.88
C ARG A 295 -8.65 19.89 -15.05
N ALA A 296 -9.55 20.85 -15.01
CA ALA A 296 -9.67 21.88 -16.08
C ALA A 296 -8.40 22.73 -16.23
N ASP A 297 -7.65 22.92 -15.13
CA ASP A 297 -6.45 23.76 -15.02
C ASP A 297 -5.14 22.95 -15.06
N GLY A 298 -5.21 21.64 -15.24
CA GLY A 298 -4.01 20.78 -15.28
C GLY A 298 -4.23 19.39 -14.70
N VAL A 299 -3.22 18.88 -14.00
CA VAL A 299 -3.20 17.53 -13.45
C VAL A 299 -2.83 17.58 -11.98
N LEU A 300 -3.58 16.83 -11.16
CA LEU A 300 -3.24 16.54 -9.77
C LEU A 300 -2.78 15.09 -9.65
N VAL A 301 -1.53 14.89 -9.21
CA VAL A 301 -0.97 13.56 -8.92
C VAL A 301 -0.97 13.34 -7.42
N LEU A 302 -1.51 12.20 -6.97
CA LEU A 302 -1.50 11.80 -5.57
C LEU A 302 -0.63 10.55 -5.42
N ASP A 303 0.43 10.63 -4.61
CA ASP A 303 1.31 9.49 -4.34
C ASP A 303 1.78 9.43 -2.89
N GLY A 304 1.59 8.30 -2.26
CA GLY A 304 1.97 8.05 -0.88
C GLY A 304 3.46 7.75 -0.65
N ALA A 305 4.37 8.18 -1.54
CA ALA A 305 5.81 8.06 -1.34
C ALA A 305 6.23 8.75 -0.04
N HIS A 306 6.84 7.98 0.89
CA HIS A 306 7.14 8.39 2.26
C HIS A 306 8.52 7.93 2.75
N ASN A 307 9.36 7.43 1.83
CA ASN A 307 10.77 7.12 2.04
C ASN A 307 11.57 7.51 0.78
N PRO A 308 12.90 7.62 0.82
CA PRO A 308 13.70 8.04 -0.32
C PRO A 308 13.53 7.15 -1.56
N ALA A 309 13.41 5.83 -1.37
CA ALA A 309 13.20 4.90 -2.49
C ALA A 309 11.82 5.11 -3.17
N GLY A 310 10.76 5.34 -2.38
CA GLY A 310 9.44 5.72 -2.89
C GLY A 310 9.47 7.05 -3.64
N ALA A 311 10.15 8.06 -3.07
CA ALA A 311 10.31 9.38 -3.70
C ALA A 311 11.08 9.28 -5.04
N ARG A 312 12.12 8.44 -5.11
CA ARG A 312 12.84 8.16 -6.35
C ARG A 312 11.94 7.51 -7.40
N ALA A 313 11.11 6.55 -7.01
CA ALA A 313 10.15 5.90 -7.91
C ALA A 313 9.07 6.89 -8.41
N LEU A 314 8.59 7.79 -7.54
CA LEU A 314 7.69 8.88 -7.89
C LEU A 314 8.36 9.84 -8.89
N ALA A 315 9.58 10.30 -8.59
CA ALA A 315 10.34 11.19 -9.47
C ALA A 315 10.59 10.57 -10.86
N SER A 316 10.91 9.26 -10.91
CA SER A 316 11.03 8.51 -12.17
C SER A 316 9.71 8.50 -12.94
N SER A 317 8.60 8.27 -12.24
CA SER A 317 7.28 8.26 -12.87
C SER A 317 6.87 9.64 -13.40
N LEU A 318 7.12 10.71 -12.64
CA LEU A 318 6.86 12.07 -13.09
C LEU A 318 7.66 12.43 -14.35
N ARG A 319 8.95 12.05 -14.41
CA ARG A 319 9.79 12.27 -15.62
C ARG A 319 9.26 11.51 -16.84
N GLU A 320 8.76 10.31 -16.63
CA GLU A 320 8.28 9.45 -17.73
C GLU A 320 6.93 9.89 -18.26
N PHE A 321 5.96 10.16 -17.36
CA PHE A 321 4.59 10.50 -17.75
C PHE A 321 4.39 12.00 -18.10
N PHE A 322 5.30 12.86 -17.62
CA PHE A 322 5.21 14.30 -17.79
C PHE A 322 6.57 14.89 -18.21
N ALA A 323 7.15 14.29 -19.26
CA ALA A 323 8.48 14.65 -19.76
C ALA A 323 8.61 16.16 -20.02
N GLY A 324 9.68 16.76 -19.48
CA GLY A 324 10.00 18.19 -19.65
C GLY A 324 9.15 19.14 -18.79
N CYS A 325 8.16 18.64 -18.03
CA CYS A 325 7.36 19.49 -17.16
C CYS A 325 8.03 19.69 -15.78
N ARG A 326 7.87 20.89 -15.24
CA ARG A 326 8.17 21.18 -13.83
C ARG A 326 6.94 20.91 -13.00
N VAL A 327 7.12 20.66 -11.71
CA VAL A 327 6.07 20.22 -10.80
C VAL A 327 5.96 21.14 -9.60
N THR A 328 4.74 21.56 -9.25
CA THR A 328 4.45 22.11 -7.93
C THR A 328 4.18 20.96 -6.98
N PHE A 329 5.03 20.77 -5.96
CA PHE A 329 4.82 19.74 -4.95
C PHE A 329 4.10 20.31 -3.72
N VAL A 330 3.13 19.54 -3.21
CA VAL A 330 2.58 19.69 -1.85
C VAL A 330 3.15 18.55 -1.02
N LEU A 331 3.99 18.86 -0.03
CA LEU A 331 4.70 17.86 0.77
C LEU A 331 4.32 17.92 2.24
N GLY A 332 3.97 16.76 2.82
CA GLY A 332 3.77 16.58 4.25
C GLY A 332 4.33 15.25 4.70
N ILE A 333 5.41 15.28 5.48
CA ILE A 333 6.23 14.13 5.84
C ILE A 333 6.10 13.87 7.34
N LEU A 334 6.10 12.61 7.77
CA LEU A 334 6.05 12.23 9.17
C LEU A 334 7.44 12.32 9.82
N ARG A 335 7.48 12.56 11.14
CA ARG A 335 8.73 12.81 11.91
C ARG A 335 9.70 11.64 11.94
N ASP A 336 9.19 10.41 11.78
CA ASP A 336 9.96 9.17 11.77
C ASP A 336 10.55 8.82 10.39
N LYS A 337 10.38 9.72 9.40
CA LYS A 337 10.83 9.50 8.02
C LYS A 337 12.01 10.39 7.65
N ASP A 338 12.84 9.91 6.72
CA ASP A 338 13.96 10.66 6.16
C ASP A 338 13.46 11.76 5.22
N ALA A 339 13.09 12.91 5.81
CA ALA A 339 12.59 14.06 5.07
C ALA A 339 13.62 14.60 4.09
N ALA A 340 14.89 14.66 4.48
CA ALA A 340 15.96 15.16 3.62
C ALA A 340 16.16 14.29 2.38
N GLY A 341 16.20 12.97 2.55
CA GLY A 341 16.29 12.01 1.44
C GLY A 341 15.08 12.08 0.51
N ILE A 342 13.86 12.22 1.04
CA ILE A 342 12.64 12.38 0.23
C ILE A 342 12.71 13.66 -0.61
N VAL A 343 13.01 14.79 0.04
CA VAL A 343 13.09 16.09 -0.65
C VAL A 343 14.21 16.10 -1.68
N ALA A 344 15.36 15.52 -1.39
CA ALA A 344 16.49 15.43 -2.33
C ALA A 344 16.11 14.71 -3.64
N GLU A 345 15.28 13.66 -3.59
CA GLU A 345 14.83 12.94 -4.79
C GLU A 345 13.80 13.73 -5.61
N LEU A 346 12.96 14.56 -4.98
CA LEU A 346 11.87 15.29 -5.64
C LEU A 346 12.30 16.69 -6.10
N SER A 347 13.19 17.36 -5.38
CA SER A 347 13.60 18.74 -5.63
C SER A 347 14.13 19.01 -7.04
N PRO A 348 14.81 18.09 -7.75
CA PRO A 348 15.24 18.33 -9.13
C PRO A 348 14.10 18.57 -10.13
N LEU A 349 12.88 18.12 -9.80
CA LEU A 349 11.66 18.34 -10.59
C LEU A 349 10.84 19.53 -10.11
N ALA A 350 11.11 20.02 -8.90
CA ALA A 350 10.32 21.05 -8.29
C ALA A 350 10.50 22.40 -8.97
N ASP A 351 9.40 23.02 -9.37
CA ASP A 351 9.31 24.45 -9.66
C ASP A 351 8.99 25.20 -8.36
N ARG A 352 8.10 24.62 -7.56
CA ARG A 352 7.60 25.17 -6.30
C ARG A 352 7.36 24.05 -5.29
N LEU A 353 7.66 24.32 -4.02
CA LEU A 353 7.31 23.46 -2.90
C LEU A 353 6.32 24.18 -1.97
N VAL A 354 5.21 23.54 -1.67
CA VAL A 354 4.27 23.94 -0.63
C VAL A 354 4.33 22.90 0.48
N LEU A 355 4.87 23.27 1.63
CA LEU A 355 5.05 22.40 2.77
C LEU A 355 3.84 22.50 3.71
N THR A 356 3.32 21.37 4.15
CA THR A 356 2.16 21.34 5.06
C THR A 356 2.27 20.16 6.05
N ALA A 357 1.38 20.13 7.03
CA ALA A 357 1.24 19.02 7.96
C ALA A 357 -0.07 18.26 7.68
N ALA A 358 0.01 16.94 7.60
CA ALA A 358 -1.18 16.10 7.60
C ALA A 358 -1.86 16.12 8.98
N SER A 359 -3.15 15.76 9.05
CA SER A 359 -3.91 15.60 10.30
C SER A 359 -3.48 14.39 11.14
N ASN A 360 -2.22 14.03 11.08
CA ASN A 360 -1.61 12.91 11.80
C ASN A 360 -0.73 13.46 12.94
N PRO A 361 -0.85 12.94 14.17
CA PRO A 361 -0.05 13.44 15.32
C PRO A 361 1.47 13.29 15.12
N ARG A 362 1.94 12.44 14.20
CA ARG A 362 3.35 12.33 13.81
C ARG A 362 3.77 13.27 12.69
N ALA A 363 2.89 14.12 12.18
CA ALA A 363 3.26 15.03 11.10
C ALA A 363 4.41 15.95 11.55
N THR A 364 5.37 16.17 10.66
CA THR A 364 6.43 17.17 10.87
C THR A 364 5.85 18.55 10.61
N HIS A 365 6.18 19.52 11.48
CA HIS A 365 5.76 20.89 11.29
C HIS A 365 6.35 21.45 9.97
N PRO A 366 5.59 22.23 9.18
CA PRO A 366 6.07 22.75 7.89
C PRO A 366 7.38 23.51 7.97
N ASP A 367 7.57 24.34 9.02
CA ASP A 367 8.82 25.10 9.20
C ASP A 367 10.02 24.17 9.48
N THR A 368 9.80 23.05 10.14
CA THR A 368 10.85 22.02 10.33
C THR A 368 11.20 21.33 9.00
N LEU A 369 10.20 21.05 8.16
CA LEU A 369 10.42 20.48 6.82
C LEU A 369 11.20 21.46 5.93
N ARG A 370 11.01 22.77 6.10
CA ARG A 370 11.73 23.78 5.34
C ARG A 370 13.26 23.66 5.47
N ALA A 371 13.75 23.21 6.62
CA ALA A 371 15.18 22.98 6.84
C ALA A 371 15.76 21.85 6.00
N ALA A 372 14.92 20.93 5.53
CA ALA A 372 15.33 19.80 4.65
C ALA A 372 15.33 20.21 3.16
N VAL A 373 14.86 21.40 2.80
CA VAL A 373 14.74 21.83 1.40
C VAL A 373 16.08 22.41 0.93
N PRO A 374 16.66 21.91 -0.18
CA PRO A 374 17.87 22.48 -0.76
C PRO A 374 17.69 23.94 -1.19
N ALA A 375 18.71 24.76 -1.04
CA ALA A 375 18.71 26.17 -1.45
C ALA A 375 18.47 26.38 -2.96
N SER A 376 18.67 25.33 -3.77
CA SER A 376 18.42 25.35 -5.21
C SER A 376 16.92 25.41 -5.57
N VAL A 377 16.01 25.16 -4.64
CA VAL A 377 14.57 25.31 -4.84
C VAL A 377 14.18 26.76 -4.55
N GLY A 378 13.88 27.52 -5.60
CA GLY A 378 13.65 28.96 -5.51
C GLY A 378 12.37 29.38 -4.80
N HIS A 379 11.32 28.58 -4.89
CA HIS A 379 10.01 28.91 -4.36
C HIS A 379 9.54 27.88 -3.32
N VAL A 380 9.59 28.25 -2.05
CA VAL A 380 9.17 27.41 -0.93
C VAL A 380 8.21 28.18 -0.04
N GLU A 381 7.01 27.65 0.09
CA GLU A 381 5.95 28.20 0.93
C GLU A 381 5.50 27.18 1.98
N THR A 382 4.86 27.66 3.04
CA THR A 382 4.25 26.84 4.07
C THR A 382 2.75 27.13 4.13
N ALA A 383 1.97 26.09 4.39
CA ALA A 383 0.53 26.19 4.60
C ALA A 383 0.12 25.47 5.89
N PRO A 384 -0.80 26.02 6.69
CA PRO A 384 -1.22 25.43 7.96
C PRO A 384 -2.05 24.15 7.79
N SER A 385 -2.68 23.95 6.62
CA SER A 385 -3.51 22.78 6.34
C SER A 385 -3.31 22.24 4.92
N PRO A 386 -3.61 20.94 4.68
CA PRO A 386 -3.58 20.36 3.34
C PRO A 386 -4.51 21.06 2.33
N ALA A 387 -5.67 21.54 2.78
CA ALA A 387 -6.61 22.29 1.95
C ALA A 387 -6.02 23.61 1.46
N GLU A 388 -5.42 24.39 2.36
CA GLU A 388 -4.74 25.64 2.02
C GLU A 388 -3.50 25.40 1.15
N ALA A 389 -2.75 24.32 1.42
CA ALA A 389 -1.62 23.92 0.58
C ALA A 389 -2.03 23.65 -0.87
N LEU A 390 -3.17 22.95 -1.06
CA LEU A 390 -3.74 22.72 -2.40
C LEU A 390 -4.18 24.02 -3.07
N ALA A 391 -4.84 24.91 -2.33
CA ALA A 391 -5.27 26.21 -2.86
C ALA A 391 -4.06 27.07 -3.27
N LEU A 392 -3.00 27.12 -2.46
CA LEU A 392 -1.75 27.78 -2.81
C LEU A 392 -1.11 27.16 -4.06
N ALA A 393 -1.04 25.83 -4.13
CA ALA A 393 -0.47 25.10 -5.27
C ALA A 393 -1.24 25.36 -6.57
N ALA A 394 -2.57 25.48 -6.51
CA ALA A 394 -3.43 25.79 -7.66
C ALA A 394 -3.32 27.26 -8.09
N GLY A 395 -3.08 28.19 -7.17
CA GLY A 395 -2.97 29.64 -7.44
C GLY A 395 -1.70 30.06 -8.18
N GLY A 396 -0.71 29.18 -8.31
CA GLY A 396 0.52 29.46 -9.05
C GLY A 396 0.36 29.15 -10.55
N ARG A 397 0.50 30.15 -11.40
CA ARG A 397 0.35 30.00 -12.87
C ARG A 397 1.51 29.30 -13.57
N SER A 398 2.51 28.76 -12.86
CA SER A 398 3.76 28.33 -13.50
C SER A 398 3.76 26.90 -14.00
N THR A 399 3.02 25.98 -13.36
CA THR A 399 3.05 24.56 -13.76
C THR A 399 1.66 23.93 -13.83
N PRO A 400 1.37 23.16 -14.89
CA PRO A 400 0.10 22.44 -15.02
C PRO A 400 0.03 21.18 -14.14
N ILE A 401 1.09 20.88 -13.37
CA ILE A 401 1.18 19.64 -12.58
C ILE A 401 1.37 19.98 -11.12
N VAL A 402 0.41 19.59 -10.32
CA VAL A 402 0.50 19.57 -8.86
C VAL A 402 0.68 18.12 -8.40
N CYS A 403 1.69 17.84 -7.58
CA CYS A 403 1.92 16.52 -7.01
C CYS A 403 1.89 16.58 -5.48
N VAL A 404 0.99 15.84 -4.88
CA VAL A 404 0.90 15.67 -3.42
C VAL A 404 1.65 14.41 -3.02
N ALA A 405 2.60 14.53 -2.09
CA ALA A 405 3.42 13.40 -1.64
C ALA A 405 3.96 13.56 -0.21
N GLY A 406 4.64 12.54 0.30
CA GLY A 406 5.35 12.55 1.58
C GLY A 406 4.70 11.71 2.67
N SER A 407 3.40 11.45 2.63
CA SER A 407 2.72 10.52 3.52
C SER A 407 1.36 10.10 3.00
N LEU A 408 0.92 8.90 3.39
CA LEU A 408 -0.44 8.42 3.11
C LEU A 408 -1.49 9.24 3.85
N SER A 409 -1.18 9.72 5.05
CA SER A 409 -2.08 10.58 5.82
C SER A 409 -2.39 11.88 5.08
N LEU A 410 -1.39 12.51 4.45
CA LEU A 410 -1.60 13.70 3.63
C LEU A 410 -2.49 13.39 2.42
N ILE A 411 -2.27 12.26 1.75
CA ILE A 411 -3.12 11.83 0.63
C ILE A 411 -4.56 11.64 1.10
N GLY A 412 -4.77 11.02 2.26
CA GLY A 412 -6.10 10.85 2.86
C GLY A 412 -6.80 12.19 3.15
N ASP A 413 -6.09 13.15 3.72
CA ASP A 413 -6.64 14.50 3.98
C ASP A 413 -7.04 15.21 2.69
N VAL A 414 -6.19 15.12 1.67
CA VAL A 414 -6.47 15.70 0.35
C VAL A 414 -7.68 15.03 -0.30
N LEU A 415 -7.78 13.70 -0.28
CA LEU A 415 -8.93 12.98 -0.83
C LEU A 415 -10.22 13.36 -0.11
N ARG A 416 -10.18 13.50 1.22
CA ARG A 416 -11.32 13.95 2.03
C ARG A 416 -11.75 15.36 1.68
N HIS A 417 -10.80 16.27 1.51
CA HIS A 417 -11.07 17.63 1.07
C HIS A 417 -11.71 17.69 -0.33
N LEU A 418 -11.18 16.92 -1.29
CA LEU A 418 -11.72 16.86 -2.67
C LEU A 418 -13.11 16.24 -2.73
N ALA A 419 -13.46 15.36 -1.80
CA ALA A 419 -14.81 14.78 -1.69
C ALA A 419 -15.84 15.72 -1.04
N GLY A 420 -15.49 16.94 -0.65
CA GLY A 420 -16.41 17.90 -0.05
C GLY A 420 -16.70 17.69 1.44
N GLY A 421 -15.79 17.12 2.19
CA GLY A 421 -15.85 16.96 3.65
C GLY A 421 -16.67 15.75 4.12
N ASP A 422 -17.97 15.82 4.19
CA ASP A 422 -18.86 14.77 4.75
C ASP A 422 -19.39 13.75 3.70
N THR A 423 -18.96 13.84 2.45
CA THR A 423 -19.39 12.90 1.41
C THR A 423 -18.58 11.60 1.51
N PRO A 424 -19.22 10.41 1.37
CA PRO A 424 -18.50 9.14 1.31
C PRO A 424 -17.40 9.19 0.24
N CYS A 425 -16.19 8.75 0.61
CA CYS A 425 -15.02 8.80 -0.25
C CYS A 425 -15.35 8.19 -1.64
N PRO A 426 -14.90 8.81 -2.74
CA PRO A 426 -15.06 8.26 -4.10
C PRO A 426 -14.53 6.82 -4.26
N ILE A 427 -13.76 6.35 -3.31
CA ILE A 427 -13.24 4.97 -3.24
C ILE A 427 -14.35 3.95 -2.88
N GLU A 428 -15.42 4.38 -2.22
CA GLU A 428 -16.55 3.52 -1.82
C GLU A 428 -17.59 3.32 -2.94
N LYS A 429 -17.66 4.25 -3.87
CA LYS A 429 -18.46 4.08 -5.11
C LYS A 429 -17.51 3.59 -6.20
N GLY A 430 -17.77 2.40 -6.74
CA GLY A 430 -16.99 1.85 -7.85
C GLY A 430 -16.69 2.91 -8.92
N ALA A 431 -15.52 2.85 -9.52
CA ALA A 431 -14.90 3.90 -10.34
C ALA A 431 -15.71 4.41 -11.56
N ASP A 432 -16.93 3.90 -11.77
CA ASP A 432 -17.81 4.29 -12.88
C ASP A 432 -18.57 5.62 -12.64
N SER A 433 -18.46 6.24 -11.48
CA SER A 433 -19.24 7.44 -11.11
C SER A 433 -18.44 8.76 -11.04
N MET A 434 -17.16 8.77 -11.38
CA MET A 434 -16.39 10.02 -11.45
C MET A 434 -16.47 10.62 -12.85
N GLY A 435 -17.54 11.37 -13.10
CA GLY A 435 -17.54 12.40 -14.15
C GLY A 435 -16.46 13.45 -13.87
N PRO A 436 -16.13 14.33 -14.85
CA PRO A 436 -15.14 15.38 -14.63
C PRO A 436 -15.57 16.22 -13.43
N LEU A 437 -14.70 16.32 -12.43
CA LEU A 437 -14.88 17.23 -11.31
C LEU A 437 -14.84 18.65 -11.87
N SER A 438 -15.98 19.33 -11.81
CA SER A 438 -16.17 20.73 -12.23
C SER A 438 -15.41 21.70 -11.33
#